data_6a6b7bb7093cb8255e2187aeb6247aaf
#
_entry.id   6a6b7bb7093cb8255e2187aeb6247aaf
#
_cell.length_a   1.000
_cell.length_b   1.000
_cell.length_c   1.000
_cell.angle_alpha   90.00
_cell.angle_beta   90.00
_cell.angle_gamma   90.00
#
_symmetry.space_group_name_H-M   'P 1'
#
loop_
_entity.id
_entity.type
_entity.pdbx_description
1 polymer ?
#
loop_
_entity_poly.entity_id
_entity_poly.type
_entity_poly.pdbx_seq_one_letter_code
_entity_poly.pdbx_strand_id
1 'polypeptide(L)'
;MKISKLILLISFIFSLISNQLMADRLKDMVSFAGIRSNQLMGYGIVVGLDGTGDSSLALTLQSMQSTISQFGMNVDAGSLSGKNSAAVMVTADLDPFIKVGQKIGITVSSMGKAKSLRGGTLLMTPLKGANGQTYAIAQGNLAVGGFGVEGADGSSMSVNIPTVGTIANGATVERMVEAPFINSKNFVMNLNQGDFTTANR
;
A
#
# COMPACT_ATOMS: atom_id res chain seq x y z
N MET A 1 -58.73 -19.08 36.08
CA MET A 1 -57.65 -19.77 35.31
C MET A 1 -57.51 -19.33 33.85
N LYS A 2 -58.46 -18.71 33.18
CA LYS A 2 -58.37 -18.23 31.80
C LYS A 2 -57.67 -16.85 31.65
N ILE A 3 -57.93 -15.93 32.61
CA ILE A 3 -57.41 -14.55 32.60
C ILE A 3 -55.90 -14.51 32.85
N SER A 4 -55.36 -15.32 33.75
CA SER A 4 -53.93 -15.38 34.02
C SER A 4 -53.11 -15.93 32.82
N LYS A 5 -53.66 -16.84 32.05
CA LYS A 5 -53.03 -17.33 30.82
C LYS A 5 -53.04 -16.29 29.70
N LEU A 6 -54.09 -15.46 29.65
CA LEU A 6 -54.18 -14.36 28.67
C LEU A 6 -53.15 -13.24 28.99
N ILE A 7 -52.98 -12.90 30.25
CA ILE A 7 -51.96 -11.92 30.68
C ILE A 7 -50.54 -12.42 30.40
N LEU A 8 -50.27 -13.71 30.63
CA LEU A 8 -48.99 -14.32 30.31
C LEU A 8 -48.68 -14.32 28.78
N LEU A 9 -49.71 -14.54 27.96
CA LEU A 9 -49.59 -14.54 26.50
C LEU A 9 -49.31 -13.08 25.99
N ILE A 10 -50.01 -12.09 26.55
CA ILE A 10 -49.77 -10.68 26.17
C ILE A 10 -48.38 -10.21 26.61
N SER A 11 -47.92 -10.59 27.82
CA SER A 11 -46.55 -10.29 28.28
C SER A 11 -45.49 -10.95 27.42
N PHE A 12 -45.72 -12.16 26.93
CA PHE A 12 -44.83 -12.86 26.04
C PHE A 12 -44.77 -12.23 24.64
N ILE A 13 -45.91 -11.78 24.10
CA ILE A 13 -45.99 -11.06 22.84
C ILE A 13 -45.28 -9.67 22.96
N PHE A 14 -45.44 -8.96 24.09
CA PHE A 14 -44.78 -7.70 24.34
C PHE A 14 -43.25 -7.85 24.46
N SER A 15 -42.78 -8.96 25.00
CA SER A 15 -41.34 -9.30 25.05
C SER A 15 -40.72 -9.61 23.66
N LEU A 16 -41.52 -10.07 22.70
CA LEU A 16 -41.08 -10.34 21.32
C LEU A 16 -41.03 -9.10 20.44
N ILE A 17 -41.63 -7.99 20.85
CA ILE A 17 -41.64 -6.69 20.17
C ILE A 17 -40.49 -5.77 20.70
N SER A 18 -39.55 -6.28 21.48
CA SER A 18 -38.34 -5.54 21.79
C SER A 18 -37.57 -5.27 20.49
N ASN A 19 -37.94 -4.13 19.86
CA ASN A 19 -37.17 -3.58 18.75
C ASN A 19 -35.72 -3.49 19.20
N GLN A 20 -34.84 -4.21 18.50
CA GLN A 20 -33.41 -4.01 18.65
C GLN A 20 -33.11 -2.55 18.30
N LEU A 21 -32.91 -1.72 19.31
CA LEU A 21 -32.36 -0.41 19.14
C LEU A 21 -30.96 -0.57 18.56
N MET A 22 -30.87 -0.55 17.24
CA MET A 22 -29.59 -0.45 16.52
C MET A 22 -29.03 0.93 16.84
N ALA A 23 -28.19 1.01 17.85
CA ALA A 23 -27.40 2.20 18.09
C ALA A 23 -26.28 2.24 17.06
N ASP A 24 -26.50 2.96 15.97
CA ASP A 24 -25.48 3.20 14.98
C ASP A 24 -24.33 3.99 15.63
N ARG A 25 -23.11 3.52 15.44
CA ARG A 25 -21.95 4.20 15.98
C ARG A 25 -21.62 5.39 15.10
N LEU A 26 -21.33 6.52 15.70
CA LEU A 26 -20.94 7.75 15.01
C LEU A 26 -19.82 7.52 14.00
N LYS A 27 -18.85 6.65 14.30
CA LYS A 27 -17.75 6.29 13.42
C LYS A 27 -18.16 5.59 12.10
N ASP A 28 -19.35 4.96 12.10
CA ASP A 28 -19.85 4.23 10.93
C ASP A 28 -20.71 5.15 10.04
N MET A 29 -21.18 6.26 10.60
CA MET A 29 -22.06 7.24 9.95
C MET A 29 -21.32 8.43 9.35
N VAL A 30 -20.15 8.78 9.91
CA VAL A 30 -19.41 10.00 9.51
C VAL A 30 -17.96 9.71 9.18
N SER A 31 -17.42 10.53 8.31
CA SER A 31 -15.99 10.65 8.03
C SER A 31 -15.53 12.08 8.35
N PHE A 32 -14.30 12.21 8.86
CA PHE A 32 -13.76 13.54 9.14
C PHE A 32 -13.22 14.17 7.86
N ALA A 33 -13.65 15.40 7.58
CA ALA A 33 -13.16 16.16 6.43
C ALA A 33 -11.66 16.43 6.57
N GLY A 34 -10.91 16.24 5.47
CA GLY A 34 -9.47 16.46 5.45
C GLY A 34 -8.61 15.30 5.94
N ILE A 35 -9.22 14.18 6.35
CA ILE A 35 -8.50 12.94 6.67
C ILE A 35 -8.56 12.04 5.44
N ARG A 36 -7.43 11.90 4.75
CA ARG A 36 -7.27 10.97 3.63
C ARG A 36 -5.85 10.42 3.61
N SER A 37 -5.67 9.17 3.22
CA SER A 37 -4.37 8.65 2.88
C SER A 37 -3.90 9.26 1.56
N ASN A 38 -2.59 9.49 1.45
CA ASN A 38 -1.98 10.01 0.24
C ASN A 38 -1.14 8.91 -0.41
N GLN A 39 -1.44 8.64 -1.67
CA GLN A 39 -0.70 7.63 -2.43
C GLN A 39 0.65 8.20 -2.84
N LEU A 40 1.70 7.43 -2.57
CA LEU A 40 3.05 7.71 -2.97
C LEU A 40 3.48 6.72 -4.04
N MET A 41 4.27 7.22 -5.00
CA MET A 41 4.89 6.39 -6.02
C MET A 41 6.33 6.79 -6.25
N GLY A 42 7.16 5.80 -6.64
CA GLY A 42 8.55 6.03 -6.99
C GLY A 42 9.02 5.02 -8.03
N TYR A 43 9.99 5.44 -8.82
CA TYR A 43 10.73 4.56 -9.72
C TYR A 43 12.01 4.13 -9.03
N GLY A 44 12.27 2.83 -9.01
CA GLY A 44 13.44 2.27 -8.37
C GLY A 44 14.06 1.11 -9.15
N ILE A 45 15.14 0.60 -8.59
CA ILE A 45 15.85 -0.55 -9.10
C ILE A 45 15.95 -1.60 -8.00
N VAL A 46 15.63 -2.83 -8.36
CA VAL A 46 15.89 -4.02 -7.54
C VAL A 46 17.13 -4.69 -8.08
N VAL A 47 18.06 -5.05 -7.21
CA VAL A 47 19.32 -5.75 -7.54
C VAL A 47 19.38 -7.08 -6.79
N GLY A 48 20.32 -7.95 -7.21
CA GLY A 48 20.51 -9.26 -6.57
C GLY A 48 19.57 -10.34 -7.08
N LEU A 49 19.00 -10.14 -8.29
CA LEU A 49 18.13 -11.12 -8.95
C LEU A 49 19.02 -12.14 -9.67
N ASP A 50 18.95 -13.39 -9.26
CA ASP A 50 19.76 -14.50 -9.85
C ASP A 50 19.27 -14.86 -11.27
N GLY A 51 19.67 -14.03 -12.24
CA GLY A 51 19.34 -14.22 -13.66
C GLY A 51 17.88 -13.97 -14.05
N THR A 52 17.01 -13.60 -13.10
CA THR A 52 15.57 -13.41 -13.32
C THR A 52 15.17 -11.96 -13.60
N GLY A 53 16.12 -11.05 -13.65
CA GLY A 53 15.91 -9.63 -13.90
C GLY A 53 15.63 -9.25 -15.36
N ASP A 54 15.71 -7.96 -15.66
CA ASP A 54 15.47 -7.38 -16.99
C ASP A 54 16.67 -7.56 -17.91
N SER A 55 16.73 -8.62 -18.67
CA SER A 55 17.91 -9.01 -19.46
C SER A 55 18.33 -8.01 -20.55
N SER A 56 17.47 -7.08 -20.96
CA SER A 56 17.74 -6.17 -22.10
C SER A 56 17.01 -4.83 -22.04
N LEU A 57 16.56 -4.39 -20.88
CA LEU A 57 15.84 -3.11 -20.77
C LEU A 57 16.85 -1.96 -20.66
N ALA A 58 17.00 -1.16 -21.72
CA ALA A 58 17.89 0.01 -21.74
C ALA A 58 17.64 0.97 -20.55
N LEU A 59 16.40 1.12 -20.15
CA LEU A 59 16.01 1.93 -18.99
C LEU A 59 16.63 1.43 -17.69
N THR A 60 16.65 0.11 -17.46
CA THR A 60 17.27 -0.50 -16.27
C THR A 60 18.76 -0.25 -16.25
N LEU A 61 19.46 -0.45 -17.37
CA LEU A 61 20.91 -0.23 -17.48
C LEU A 61 21.26 1.25 -17.28
N GLN A 62 20.53 2.16 -17.90
CA GLN A 62 20.73 3.61 -17.75
C GLN A 62 20.49 4.06 -16.32
N SER A 63 19.46 3.54 -15.65
CA SER A 63 19.17 3.87 -14.26
C SER A 63 20.22 3.32 -13.30
N MET A 64 20.73 2.11 -13.55
CA MET A 64 21.86 1.57 -12.79
C MET A 64 23.10 2.44 -12.97
N GLN A 65 23.45 2.81 -14.20
CA GLN A 65 24.59 3.70 -14.48
C GLN A 65 24.43 5.02 -13.73
N SER A 66 23.26 5.64 -13.79
CA SER A 66 22.99 6.91 -13.06
C SER A 66 23.14 6.74 -11.55
N THR A 67 22.65 5.63 -10.98
CA THR A 67 22.78 5.35 -9.55
C THR A 67 24.23 5.15 -9.14
N ILE A 68 25.00 4.37 -9.91
CA ILE A 68 26.41 4.09 -9.65
C ILE A 68 27.24 5.38 -9.77
N SER A 69 26.90 6.24 -10.73
CA SER A 69 27.55 7.54 -10.91
C SER A 69 27.35 8.47 -9.71
N GLN A 70 26.21 8.41 -9.04
CA GLN A 70 25.96 9.17 -7.81
C GLN A 70 26.87 8.74 -6.64
N PHE A 71 27.36 7.50 -6.66
CA PHE A 71 28.37 7.01 -5.72
C PHE A 71 29.81 7.31 -6.15
N GLY A 72 30.00 8.14 -7.19
CA GLY A 72 31.32 8.56 -7.68
C GLY A 72 32.03 7.53 -8.56
N MET A 73 31.37 6.47 -8.96
CA MET A 73 31.92 5.45 -9.86
C MET A 73 31.43 5.68 -11.28
N ASN A 74 32.36 5.67 -12.23
CA ASN A 74 32.03 5.73 -13.67
C ASN A 74 32.12 4.34 -14.27
N VAL A 75 30.98 3.75 -14.63
CA VAL A 75 30.88 2.42 -15.20
C VAL A 75 30.24 2.53 -16.58
N ASP A 76 30.85 1.88 -17.56
CA ASP A 76 30.27 1.80 -18.90
C ASP A 76 29.00 0.92 -18.89
N ALA A 77 27.92 1.44 -19.51
CA ALA A 77 26.65 0.73 -19.60
C ALA A 77 26.79 -0.65 -20.26
N GLY A 78 27.75 -0.82 -21.17
CA GLY A 78 28.04 -2.12 -21.82
C GLY A 78 28.60 -3.19 -20.90
N SER A 79 29.17 -2.81 -19.75
CA SER A 79 29.71 -3.74 -18.75
C SER A 79 28.67 -4.17 -17.71
N LEU A 80 27.50 -3.54 -17.69
CA LEU A 80 26.43 -3.85 -16.75
C LEU A 80 25.50 -4.94 -17.33
N SER A 81 25.20 -5.95 -16.52
CA SER A 81 24.23 -6.99 -16.89
C SER A 81 22.88 -6.72 -16.22
N GLY A 82 21.84 -6.50 -17.03
CA GLY A 82 20.48 -6.34 -16.54
C GLY A 82 19.86 -7.62 -15.96
N LYS A 83 20.49 -8.80 -16.16
CA LYS A 83 19.93 -10.08 -15.71
C LYS A 83 19.76 -10.18 -14.19
N ASN A 84 20.60 -9.46 -13.43
CA ASN A 84 20.57 -9.46 -11.97
C ASN A 84 19.87 -8.21 -11.38
N SER A 85 19.20 -7.44 -12.23
CA SER A 85 18.50 -6.23 -11.82
C SER A 85 17.18 -6.08 -12.56
N ALA A 86 16.26 -5.32 -11.97
CA ALA A 86 14.97 -4.99 -12.58
C ALA A 86 14.55 -3.55 -12.26
N ALA A 87 13.99 -2.88 -13.27
CA ALA A 87 13.28 -1.63 -13.08
C ALA A 87 11.92 -1.89 -12.42
N VAL A 88 11.63 -1.16 -11.37
CA VAL A 88 10.42 -1.36 -10.57
C VAL A 88 9.68 -0.06 -10.30
N MET A 89 8.36 -0.19 -10.18
CA MET A 89 7.49 0.82 -9.59
C MET A 89 7.27 0.47 -8.11
N VAL A 90 7.48 1.45 -7.26
CA VAL A 90 7.25 1.32 -5.82
C VAL A 90 6.05 2.18 -5.45
N THR A 91 5.11 1.59 -4.73
CA THR A 91 3.91 2.29 -4.24
C THR A 91 3.79 2.14 -2.74
N ALA A 92 3.24 3.17 -2.10
CA ALA A 92 2.94 3.18 -0.67
C ALA A 92 1.75 4.08 -0.38
N ASP A 93 1.04 3.80 0.70
CA ASP A 93 0.00 4.65 1.23
C ASP A 93 0.55 5.40 2.46
N LEU A 94 0.50 6.71 2.42
CA LEU A 94 0.91 7.58 3.51
C LEU A 94 -0.33 8.06 4.26
N ASP A 95 -0.55 7.52 5.44
CA ASP A 95 -1.64 7.95 6.30
C ASP A 95 -1.40 9.36 6.86
N PRO A 96 -2.46 10.14 7.08
CA PRO A 96 -2.36 11.56 7.45
C PRO A 96 -1.72 11.81 8.82
N PHE A 97 -1.70 10.80 9.70
CA PHE A 97 -1.15 10.94 11.06
C PHE A 97 0.27 10.41 11.22
N ILE A 98 0.85 9.88 10.17
CA ILE A 98 2.23 9.36 10.19
C ILE A 98 3.21 10.53 10.28
N LYS A 99 4.15 10.41 11.22
CA LYS A 99 5.18 11.41 11.50
C LYS A 99 6.48 11.09 10.78
N VAL A 100 7.30 12.13 10.60
CA VAL A 100 8.66 11.99 10.08
C VAL A 100 9.44 10.97 10.92
N GLY A 101 10.20 10.11 10.23
CA GLY A 101 10.97 9.01 10.84
C GLY A 101 10.17 7.71 11.05
N GLN A 102 8.87 7.73 10.93
CA GLN A 102 8.07 6.50 10.97
C GLN A 102 8.23 5.69 9.69
N LYS A 103 8.04 4.38 9.83
CA LYS A 103 8.18 3.45 8.70
C LYS A 103 6.81 3.01 8.20
N ILE A 104 6.71 2.90 6.88
CA ILE A 104 5.52 2.43 6.17
C ILE A 104 5.85 1.23 5.30
N GLY A 105 4.85 0.37 5.08
CA GLY A 105 4.96 -0.74 4.14
C GLY A 105 4.92 -0.25 2.69
N ILE A 106 5.62 -0.95 1.81
CA ILE A 106 5.65 -0.64 0.39
C ILE A 106 5.36 -1.88 -0.44
N THR A 107 4.82 -1.64 -1.63
CA THR A 107 4.66 -2.65 -2.68
C THR A 107 5.59 -2.32 -3.84
N VAL A 108 6.30 -3.32 -4.33
CA VAL A 108 7.29 -3.20 -5.40
C VAL A 108 6.85 -4.08 -6.56
N SER A 109 6.67 -3.49 -7.73
CA SER A 109 6.18 -4.17 -8.93
C SER A 109 7.15 -3.98 -10.09
N SER A 110 7.48 -5.05 -10.79
CA SER A 110 8.35 -4.98 -11.98
C SER A 110 7.66 -4.19 -13.09
N MET A 111 8.41 -3.29 -13.71
CA MET A 111 7.97 -2.53 -14.89
C MET A 111 8.45 -3.15 -16.21
N GLY A 112 9.45 -4.00 -16.14
CA GLY A 112 10.11 -4.57 -17.30
C GLY A 112 9.74 -6.04 -17.57
N LYS A 113 10.72 -6.78 -18.07
CA LYS A 113 10.58 -8.20 -18.43
C LYS A 113 11.16 -9.14 -17.37
N ALA A 114 11.37 -8.66 -16.15
CA ALA A 114 11.87 -9.50 -15.07
C ALA A 114 10.91 -10.66 -14.80
N LYS A 115 11.44 -11.85 -14.77
CA LYS A 115 10.67 -13.08 -14.52
C LYS A 115 10.30 -13.22 -13.03
N SER A 116 11.15 -12.74 -12.14
CA SER A 116 10.94 -12.79 -10.69
C SER A 116 11.76 -11.71 -9.98
N LEU A 117 11.20 -11.16 -8.89
CA LEU A 117 11.88 -10.24 -7.98
C LEU A 117 12.39 -10.95 -6.71
N ARG A 118 12.28 -12.27 -6.64
CA ARG A 118 12.64 -13.04 -5.45
C ARG A 118 14.14 -12.92 -5.15
N GLY A 119 14.46 -12.75 -3.85
CA GLY A 119 15.82 -12.55 -3.38
C GLY A 119 16.40 -11.17 -3.65
N GLY A 120 15.66 -10.33 -4.36
CA GLY A 120 16.10 -8.97 -4.69
C GLY A 120 16.05 -7.99 -3.54
N THR A 121 16.91 -6.99 -3.64
CA THR A 121 16.96 -5.84 -2.73
C THR A 121 16.64 -4.58 -3.50
N LEU A 122 15.68 -3.79 -3.00
CA LEU A 122 15.35 -2.47 -3.54
C LEU A 122 16.42 -1.47 -3.10
N LEU A 123 17.03 -0.80 -4.07
CA LEU A 123 17.93 0.32 -3.82
C LEU A 123 17.14 1.55 -3.34
N MET A 124 17.85 2.48 -2.71
CA MET A 124 17.27 3.71 -2.18
C MET A 124 16.44 4.44 -3.25
N THR A 125 15.16 4.57 -3.01
CA THR A 125 14.15 5.05 -3.96
C THR A 125 13.31 6.13 -3.34
N PRO A 126 13.30 7.37 -3.86
CA PRO A 126 12.40 8.41 -3.37
C PRO A 126 10.96 8.14 -3.81
N LEU A 127 10.03 8.20 -2.85
CA LEU A 127 8.60 8.10 -3.08
C LEU A 127 7.98 9.49 -3.12
N LYS A 128 7.31 9.80 -4.22
CA LYS A 128 6.73 11.11 -4.50
C LYS A 128 5.20 11.05 -4.41
N GLY A 129 4.61 12.10 -3.89
CA GLY A 129 3.17 12.32 -3.96
C GLY A 129 2.73 12.92 -5.30
N ALA A 130 1.43 13.12 -5.48
CA ALA A 130 0.83 13.69 -6.70
C ALA A 130 1.35 15.10 -7.05
N ASN A 131 1.85 15.84 -6.06
CA ASN A 131 2.48 17.15 -6.25
C ASN A 131 3.97 17.09 -6.67
N GLY A 132 4.51 15.89 -6.91
CA GLY A 132 5.90 15.67 -7.33
C GLY A 132 6.94 15.79 -6.20
N GLN A 133 6.55 16.11 -4.98
CA GLN A 133 7.46 16.20 -3.84
C GLN A 133 7.73 14.83 -3.23
N THR A 134 8.97 14.63 -2.74
CA THR A 134 9.35 13.41 -2.03
C THR A 134 8.85 13.45 -0.59
N TYR A 135 8.12 12.41 -0.19
CA TYR A 135 7.55 12.25 1.15
C TYR A 135 8.19 11.12 1.94
N ALA A 136 8.70 10.10 1.26
CA ALA A 136 9.35 8.98 1.92
C ALA A 136 10.52 8.45 1.07
N ILE A 137 11.44 7.74 1.70
CA ILE A 137 12.54 7.06 1.04
C ILE A 137 12.40 5.56 1.32
N ALA A 138 12.36 4.78 0.25
CA ALA A 138 12.17 3.33 0.29
C ALA A 138 13.47 2.59 0.01
N GLN A 139 13.73 1.51 0.78
CA GLN A 139 14.80 0.55 0.50
C GLN A 139 14.59 -0.74 1.30
N GLY A 140 15.17 -1.84 0.86
CA GLY A 140 15.20 -3.07 1.64
C GLY A 140 15.02 -4.34 0.82
N ASN A 141 15.01 -5.47 1.50
CA ASN A 141 14.88 -6.78 0.89
C ASN A 141 13.41 -7.09 0.61
N LEU A 142 13.12 -7.60 -0.59
CA LEU A 142 11.77 -7.93 -1.01
C LEU A 142 11.31 -9.27 -0.43
N ALA A 143 10.12 -9.26 0.16
CA ALA A 143 9.34 -10.46 0.41
C ALA A 143 8.43 -10.71 -0.80
N VAL A 144 8.78 -11.71 -1.60
CA VAL A 144 8.02 -12.09 -2.80
C VAL A 144 7.27 -13.38 -2.51
N GLY A 145 5.95 -13.33 -2.58
CA GLY A 145 5.09 -14.51 -2.45
C GLY A 145 5.11 -15.36 -3.72
N GLY A 146 4.79 -16.66 -3.55
CA GLY A 146 4.65 -17.57 -4.67
C GLY A 146 5.92 -18.30 -5.08
N PHE A 147 5.72 -19.31 -5.89
CA PHE A 147 6.79 -20.06 -6.54
C PHE A 147 6.36 -20.42 -7.97
N GLY A 148 7.31 -20.47 -8.86
CA GLY A 148 7.16 -21.02 -10.21
C GLY A 148 8.14 -22.18 -10.37
N VAL A 149 7.67 -23.27 -10.92
CA VAL A 149 8.50 -24.42 -11.30
C VAL A 149 8.37 -24.58 -12.81
N GLU A 150 9.49 -24.51 -13.49
CA GLU A 150 9.58 -24.87 -14.93
C GLU A 150 10.03 -26.33 -15.01
N GLY A 151 9.23 -27.20 -15.59
CA GLY A 151 9.60 -28.56 -15.89
C GLY A 151 10.55 -28.62 -17.09
N ALA A 152 11.44 -29.64 -17.13
CA ALA A 152 12.36 -29.84 -18.23
C ALA A 152 11.66 -30.15 -19.57
N ASP A 153 10.39 -30.47 -19.55
CA ASP A 153 9.48 -30.74 -20.67
C ASP A 153 8.75 -29.51 -21.21
N GLY A 154 9.04 -28.30 -20.67
CA GLY A 154 8.38 -27.04 -21.04
C GLY A 154 7.07 -26.78 -20.32
N SER A 155 6.67 -27.61 -19.38
CA SER A 155 5.53 -27.33 -18.51
C SER A 155 5.94 -26.32 -17.44
N SER A 156 5.14 -25.26 -17.25
CA SER A 156 5.35 -24.29 -16.20
C SER A 156 4.15 -24.24 -15.26
N MET A 157 4.38 -24.38 -13.96
CA MET A 157 3.39 -24.16 -12.92
C MET A 157 3.80 -22.94 -12.11
N SER A 158 3.04 -21.86 -12.22
CA SER A 158 3.26 -20.65 -11.43
C SER A 158 2.13 -20.49 -10.43
N VAL A 159 2.47 -20.44 -9.15
CA VAL A 159 1.55 -20.11 -8.06
C VAL A 159 1.90 -18.74 -7.53
N ASN A 160 0.99 -17.78 -7.69
CA ASN A 160 1.15 -16.35 -7.47
C ASN A 160 2.14 -15.66 -8.46
N ILE A 161 2.10 -14.33 -8.46
CA ILE A 161 2.87 -13.50 -9.38
C ILE A 161 4.23 -13.17 -8.75
N PRO A 162 5.36 -13.73 -9.25
CA PRO A 162 6.68 -13.51 -8.68
C PRO A 162 7.28 -12.14 -9.03
N THR A 163 6.60 -11.33 -9.84
CA THR A 163 7.03 -10.00 -10.27
C THR A 163 6.53 -8.87 -9.37
N VAL A 164 5.82 -9.21 -8.29
CA VAL A 164 5.38 -8.28 -7.25
C VAL A 164 5.88 -8.77 -5.90
N GLY A 165 6.43 -7.86 -5.12
CA GLY A 165 6.88 -8.12 -3.76
C GLY A 165 6.48 -6.98 -2.82
N THR A 166 6.57 -7.23 -1.53
CA THR A 166 6.33 -6.24 -0.49
C THR A 166 7.53 -6.12 0.43
N ILE A 167 7.72 -4.95 1.02
CA ILE A 167 8.68 -4.74 2.10
C ILE A 167 7.90 -4.13 3.26
N ALA A 168 7.68 -4.92 4.29
CA ALA A 168 7.09 -4.44 5.54
C ALA A 168 8.05 -3.41 6.16
N ASN A 169 7.57 -2.21 6.49
CA ASN A 169 8.41 -1.12 6.99
C ASN A 169 9.54 -0.71 6.00
N GLY A 170 9.29 -0.82 4.70
CA GLY A 170 10.28 -0.62 3.64
C GLY A 170 10.56 0.83 3.29
N ALA A 171 9.76 1.79 3.72
CA ALA A 171 10.03 3.19 3.52
C ALA A 171 9.99 3.99 4.82
N THR A 172 10.89 4.96 4.94
CA THR A 172 10.94 5.92 6.04
C THR A 172 10.32 7.23 5.57
N VAL A 173 9.42 7.78 6.36
CA VAL A 173 8.76 9.07 6.07
C VAL A 173 9.70 10.22 6.37
N GLU A 174 9.98 11.05 5.36
CA GLU A 174 10.85 12.23 5.43
C GLU A 174 10.06 13.53 5.56
N ARG A 175 8.80 13.53 5.12
CA ARG A 175 7.92 14.69 5.15
C ARG A 175 6.51 14.30 5.47
N MET A 176 5.88 15.04 6.37
CA MET A 176 4.45 14.89 6.67
C MET A 176 3.61 15.54 5.57
N VAL A 177 2.41 14.99 5.35
CA VAL A 177 1.38 15.68 4.58
C VAL A 177 0.64 16.62 5.52
N GLU A 178 0.58 17.89 5.18
CA GLU A 178 -0.25 18.85 5.90
C GLU A 178 -1.71 18.50 5.69
N ALA A 179 -2.36 17.94 6.71
CA ALA A 179 -3.79 17.75 6.69
C ALA A 179 -4.46 19.04 7.19
N PRO A 180 -5.41 19.62 6.44
CA PRO A 180 -6.15 20.82 6.86
C PRO A 180 -6.80 20.68 8.24
N PHE A 181 -7.08 19.44 8.63
CA PHE A 181 -7.62 19.08 9.92
C PHE A 181 -6.74 19.50 11.11
N ILE A 182 -5.41 19.44 10.98
CA ILE A 182 -4.48 19.73 12.09
C ILE A 182 -4.47 21.21 12.45
N ASN A 183 -4.74 22.08 11.48
CA ASN A 183 -4.69 23.55 11.63
C ASN A 183 -6.07 24.18 11.79
N SER A 184 -7.16 23.41 11.74
CA SER A 184 -8.51 23.94 11.87
C SER A 184 -8.96 23.99 13.34
N LYS A 185 -9.63 25.09 13.72
CA LYS A 185 -10.26 25.22 15.04
C LYS A 185 -11.55 24.41 15.18
N ASN A 186 -12.08 23.91 14.09
CA ASN A 186 -13.36 23.23 14.01
C ASN A 186 -13.19 21.84 13.38
N PHE A 187 -13.91 20.86 13.90
CA PHE A 187 -14.02 19.54 13.29
C PHE A 187 -15.20 19.53 12.33
N VAL A 188 -14.95 19.24 11.08
CA VAL A 188 -15.99 19.06 10.07
C VAL A 188 -16.19 17.56 9.86
N MET A 189 -17.39 17.08 10.12
CA MET A 189 -17.80 15.71 9.89
C MET A 189 -18.69 15.65 8.65
N ASN A 190 -18.32 14.80 7.72
CA ASN A 190 -19.14 14.51 6.54
C ASN A 190 -19.95 13.26 6.80
N LEU A 191 -21.26 13.32 6.60
CA LEU A 191 -22.11 12.15 6.62
C LEU A 191 -21.77 11.24 5.43
N ASN A 192 -21.61 9.94 5.68
CA ASN A 192 -21.38 8.95 4.63
C ASN A 192 -22.64 8.76 3.76
N GLN A 193 -23.82 8.94 4.36
CA GLN A 193 -25.11 9.02 3.65
C GLN A 193 -25.75 10.35 3.97
N GLY A 194 -26.02 11.17 2.95
CA GLY A 194 -26.62 12.48 3.12
C GLY A 194 -28.07 12.36 3.57
N ASP A 195 -28.31 12.47 4.88
CA ASP A 195 -29.62 12.50 5.49
C ASP A 195 -29.72 13.68 6.46
N PHE A 196 -30.67 14.56 6.22
CA PHE A 196 -30.92 15.74 7.06
C PHE A 196 -31.39 15.39 8.47
N THR A 197 -32.06 14.25 8.65
CA THR A 197 -32.54 13.81 9.96
C THR A 197 -31.40 13.36 10.85
N THR A 198 -30.39 12.72 10.28
CA THR A 198 -29.17 12.28 10.95
C THR A 198 -28.24 13.46 11.27
N ALA A 199 -28.20 14.47 10.39
CA ALA A 199 -27.35 15.66 10.59
C ALA A 199 -27.82 16.55 11.76
N ASN A 200 -29.10 16.46 12.14
CA ASN A 200 -29.73 17.31 13.18
C ASN A 200 -29.83 16.61 14.55
N ARG A 201 -29.30 15.43 14.72
CA ARG A 201 -29.18 14.69 15.98
C ARG A 201 -27.84 14.90 16.65
#